data_a1d8688a3991d49425e01fd346d95b4d
#
_entry.id   a1d8688a3991d49425e01fd346d95b4d
#
_cell.length_a   1.000
_cell.length_b   1.000
_cell.length_c   1.000
_cell.angle_alpha   90.00
_cell.angle_beta   90.00
_cell.angle_gamma   90.00
#
_symmetry.space_group_name_H-M   'P 1'
#
loop_
_entity.id
_entity.type
_entity.pdbx_description
1 polymer ?
#
loop_
_entity_poly.entity_id
_entity_poly.type
_entity_poly.pdbx_seq_one_letter_code
_entity_poly.pdbx_strand_id
1 'polypeptide(L)'
;MENIDNAAAESAAAGYFRIALGVEYKGSRYRGWQRQEDGVPSVQQTLETALSKVAASPVSLHCAGRTDAGVHASGQVVHFDTRAVRSAKAWVMGANSHLPHDVSVTWAQEMPAHFHARFKACARRYRYVIYNDQIRPAHLGDQVTWNHRPLDIERMAEAAAYLVGTHDFSAFRAGQCQAKSPIKQIHHLRVTRHGKMIVLDIRASAFLHHMVRNIAGVLMTIGAGERPVAWAK
;
A
#
# COMPACT_ATOMS: atom_id res chain seq x y z
N MET A 1 -16.94 16.29 4.82
CA MET A 1 -16.27 16.98 3.68
C MET A 1 -15.89 18.41 4.06
N GLU A 2 -16.75 19.16 4.72
CA GLU A 2 -16.51 20.55 5.17
C GLU A 2 -15.24 20.76 6.05
N ASN A 3 -14.91 19.84 6.94
CA ASN A 3 -13.72 19.97 7.81
C ASN A 3 -12.36 19.87 7.09
N ILE A 4 -12.30 19.28 5.90
CA ILE A 4 -11.04 19.11 5.15
C ILE A 4 -10.78 20.36 4.31
N ASP A 5 -11.82 20.92 3.75
CA ASP A 5 -11.73 22.13 2.92
C ASP A 5 -11.44 23.37 3.78
N ASN A 6 -11.94 23.40 5.03
CA ASN A 6 -11.63 24.46 6.01
C ASN A 6 -10.17 24.40 6.49
N ALA A 7 -9.67 23.22 6.88
CA ALA A 7 -8.28 23.06 7.30
C ALA A 7 -7.28 23.35 6.16
N ALA A 8 -7.68 23.08 4.91
CA ALA A 8 -6.89 23.39 3.73
C ALA A 8 -6.83 24.91 3.43
N ALA A 9 -7.93 25.61 3.64
CA ALA A 9 -8.00 27.09 3.49
C ALA A 9 -7.18 27.78 4.57
N GLU A 10 -7.23 27.31 5.82
CA GLU A 10 -6.44 27.82 6.93
C GLU A 10 -4.93 27.60 6.72
N SER A 11 -4.52 26.45 6.16
CA SER A 11 -3.12 26.14 5.83
C SER A 11 -2.58 27.08 4.75
N ALA A 12 -3.33 27.33 3.69
CA ALA A 12 -2.94 28.26 2.62
C ALA A 12 -2.87 29.71 3.10
N ALA A 13 -3.81 30.14 3.93
CA ALA A 13 -3.81 31.48 4.53
C ALA A 13 -2.63 31.70 5.50
N ALA A 14 -2.10 30.62 6.09
CA ALA A 14 -0.93 30.65 6.99
C ALA A 14 0.43 30.55 6.27
N GLY A 15 0.47 30.62 4.94
CA GLY A 15 1.71 30.56 4.14
C GLY A 15 2.34 29.17 4.05
N TYR A 16 1.55 28.10 4.15
CA TYR A 16 2.00 26.74 3.95
C TYR A 16 1.81 26.28 2.51
N PHE A 17 2.77 25.52 1.99
CA PHE A 17 2.73 24.78 0.72
C PHE A 17 2.39 23.33 1.02
N ARG A 18 1.47 22.75 0.26
CA ARG A 18 1.17 21.32 0.32
C ARG A 18 1.99 20.57 -0.70
N ILE A 19 2.83 19.67 -0.25
CA ILE A 19 3.71 18.87 -1.11
C ILE A 19 3.24 17.42 -1.11
N ALA A 20 2.98 16.87 -2.29
CA ALA A 20 2.77 15.44 -2.49
C ALA A 20 4.06 14.77 -2.95
N LEU A 21 4.31 13.55 -2.47
CA LEU A 21 5.45 12.72 -2.86
C LEU A 21 4.98 11.34 -3.29
N GLY A 22 5.64 10.79 -4.33
CA GLY A 22 5.64 9.37 -4.61
C GLY A 22 6.76 8.69 -3.84
N VAL A 23 6.46 7.57 -3.22
CA VAL A 23 7.41 6.84 -2.37
C VAL A 23 7.39 5.37 -2.73
N GLU A 24 8.58 4.77 -2.85
CA GLU A 24 8.75 3.32 -2.89
C GLU A 24 9.57 2.84 -1.70
N TYR A 25 9.31 1.62 -1.24
CA TYR A 25 10.05 1.02 -0.13
C TYR A 25 9.99 -0.50 -0.11
N LYS A 26 11.08 -1.10 0.35
CA LYS A 26 11.16 -2.51 0.73
C LYS A 26 10.77 -2.64 2.21
N GLY A 27 9.55 -3.11 2.46
CA GLY A 27 8.95 -3.13 3.80
C GLY A 27 9.50 -4.17 4.77
N SER A 28 10.40 -5.09 4.34
CA SER A 28 10.86 -6.24 5.14
C SER A 28 11.44 -5.88 6.50
N ARG A 29 12.09 -4.71 6.61
CA ARG A 29 12.73 -4.23 7.86
C ARG A 29 11.79 -3.39 8.73
N TYR A 30 10.58 -3.09 8.27
CA TYR A 30 9.65 -2.19 8.93
C TYR A 30 8.46 -2.92 9.53
N ARG A 31 8.01 -2.46 10.69
CA ARG A 31 6.77 -2.93 11.34
C ARG A 31 5.51 -2.27 10.75
N GLY A 32 5.56 -1.96 9.46
CA GLY A 32 4.52 -1.33 8.68
C GLY A 32 4.77 0.16 8.42
N TRP A 33 3.78 0.77 7.80
CA TRP A 33 3.83 2.19 7.47
C TRP A 33 3.80 3.09 8.72
N GLN A 34 2.81 2.88 9.59
CA GLN A 34 2.47 3.80 10.66
C GLN A 34 3.59 3.91 11.72
N ARG A 35 3.93 5.16 12.07
CA ARG A 35 4.79 5.44 13.23
C ARG A 35 4.19 4.81 14.49
N GLN A 36 5.01 4.16 15.26
CA GLN A 36 4.70 3.49 16.51
C GLN A 36 5.53 4.10 17.64
N GLU A 37 5.62 3.39 18.77
CA GLU A 37 6.46 3.79 19.91
C GLU A 37 7.93 3.87 19.51
N ASP A 38 8.71 4.58 20.31
CA ASP A 38 10.13 4.79 20.05
C ASP A 38 10.89 3.46 19.98
N GLY A 39 11.80 3.38 19.01
CA GLY A 39 12.59 2.18 18.73
C GLY A 39 11.96 1.17 17.76
N VAL A 40 10.66 1.32 17.40
CA VAL A 40 10.01 0.46 16.42
C VAL A 40 10.15 1.04 15.01
N PRO A 41 10.91 0.39 14.09
CA PRO A 41 11.13 0.94 12.76
C PRO A 41 9.84 0.99 11.94
N SER A 42 9.49 2.16 11.41
CA SER A 42 8.35 2.39 10.53
C SER A 42 8.75 3.23 9.32
N VAL A 43 8.10 3.02 8.19
CA VAL A 43 8.38 3.77 6.96
C VAL A 43 8.05 5.25 7.15
N GLN A 44 6.95 5.57 7.83
CA GLN A 44 6.53 6.94 8.11
C GLN A 44 7.61 7.70 8.91
N GLN A 45 8.11 7.14 10.00
CA GLN A 45 9.13 7.80 10.82
C GLN A 45 10.44 8.02 10.05
N THR A 46 10.86 7.04 9.24
CA THR A 46 12.06 7.14 8.40
C THR A 46 11.95 8.30 7.41
N LEU A 47 10.80 8.42 6.74
CA LEU A 47 10.53 9.51 5.80
C LEU A 47 10.41 10.87 6.50
N GLU A 48 9.67 10.95 7.61
CA GLU A 48 9.51 12.19 8.38
C GLU A 48 10.85 12.72 8.86
N THR A 49 11.75 11.84 9.32
CA THR A 49 13.10 12.22 9.75
C THR A 49 13.92 12.80 8.59
N ALA A 50 13.90 12.16 7.43
CA ALA A 50 14.64 12.63 6.24
C ALA A 50 14.09 13.96 5.71
N LEU A 51 12.76 14.05 5.57
CA LEU A 51 12.10 15.25 5.08
C LEU A 51 12.22 16.44 6.03
N SER A 52 12.24 16.22 7.34
CA SER A 52 12.43 17.27 8.34
C SER A 52 13.81 17.95 8.22
N LYS A 53 14.84 17.18 7.81
CA LYS A 53 16.17 17.75 7.49
C LYS A 53 16.11 18.64 6.25
N VAL A 54 15.41 18.23 5.19
CA VAL A 54 15.25 19.03 3.97
C VAL A 54 14.41 20.29 4.22
N ALA A 55 13.37 20.18 5.01
CA ALA A 55 12.50 21.28 5.39
C ALA A 55 13.15 22.25 6.41
N ALA A 56 14.19 21.82 7.11
CA ALA A 56 14.74 22.49 8.31
C ALA A 56 13.66 22.74 9.40
N SER A 57 12.64 21.90 9.45
CA SER A 57 11.53 21.95 10.40
C SER A 57 10.81 20.59 10.47
N PRO A 58 10.10 20.28 11.56
CA PRO A 58 9.37 19.03 11.67
C PRO A 58 8.33 18.84 10.55
N VAL A 59 8.33 17.65 9.95
CA VAL A 59 7.38 17.23 8.91
C VAL A 59 6.51 16.10 9.44
N SER A 60 5.19 16.20 9.23
CA SER A 60 4.23 15.14 9.52
C SER A 60 3.55 14.67 8.24
N LEU A 61 3.53 13.36 8.00
CA LEU A 61 3.08 12.75 6.75
C LEU A 61 1.68 12.15 6.86
N HIS A 62 0.90 12.37 5.80
CA HIS A 62 -0.35 11.68 5.54
C HIS A 62 -0.21 10.78 4.31
N CYS A 63 -0.42 9.46 4.44
CA CYS A 63 -0.34 8.51 3.32
C CYS A 63 -1.71 8.17 2.72
N ALA A 64 -1.70 7.77 1.45
CA ALA A 64 -2.91 7.32 0.74
C ALA A 64 -3.48 6.01 1.32
N GLY A 65 -2.60 5.10 1.77
CA GLY A 65 -2.99 3.86 2.40
C GLY A 65 -1.89 3.32 3.29
N ARG A 66 -2.22 2.96 4.54
CA ARG A 66 -1.28 2.29 5.44
C ARG A 66 -1.00 0.90 4.90
N THR A 67 0.24 0.44 5.03
CA THR A 67 0.66 -0.94 4.74
C THR A 67 1.05 -1.63 6.04
N ASP A 68 0.79 -2.93 6.11
CA ASP A 68 1.12 -3.76 7.26
C ASP A 68 2.63 -4.08 7.31
N ALA A 69 3.09 -4.68 8.40
CA ALA A 69 4.48 -5.11 8.57
C ALA A 69 4.93 -6.01 7.41
N GLY A 70 6.11 -5.72 6.87
CA GLY A 70 6.72 -6.46 5.77
C GLY A 70 6.18 -6.14 4.37
N VAL A 71 5.11 -5.34 4.24
CA VAL A 71 4.53 -5.01 2.93
C VAL A 71 5.37 -3.95 2.23
N HIS A 72 5.72 -4.22 0.95
CA HIS A 72 6.44 -3.31 0.08
C HIS A 72 5.49 -2.34 -0.62
N ALA A 73 6.03 -1.25 -1.16
CA ALA A 73 5.31 -0.36 -2.07
C ALA A 73 6.23 0.08 -3.21
N SER A 74 5.67 0.12 -4.42
CA SER A 74 6.32 0.70 -5.61
C SER A 74 5.70 2.04 -6.03
N GLY A 75 4.74 2.58 -5.27
CA GLY A 75 4.03 3.80 -5.63
C GLY A 75 3.06 4.25 -4.52
N GLN A 76 3.53 4.31 -3.27
CA GLN A 76 2.81 4.97 -2.19
C GLN A 76 2.77 6.47 -2.44
N VAL A 77 1.63 7.10 -2.19
CA VAL A 77 1.49 8.56 -2.25
C VAL A 77 1.33 9.11 -0.84
N VAL A 78 2.11 10.13 -0.53
CA VAL A 78 2.02 10.86 0.74
C VAL A 78 1.89 12.35 0.49
N HIS A 79 1.44 13.10 1.49
CA HIS A 79 1.55 14.56 1.45
C HIS A 79 1.88 15.11 2.85
N PHE A 80 2.39 16.32 2.86
CA PHE A 80 2.63 17.12 4.06
C PHE A 80 2.51 18.61 3.75
N ASP A 81 2.35 19.41 4.79
CA ASP A 81 2.36 20.87 4.71
C ASP A 81 3.68 21.40 5.25
N THR A 82 4.24 22.44 4.59
CA THR A 82 5.52 23.04 4.97
C THR A 82 5.56 24.52 4.60
N ARG A 83 6.37 25.29 5.34
CA ARG A 83 6.74 26.68 4.95
C ARG A 83 8.05 26.74 4.15
N ALA A 84 8.76 25.63 4.07
CA ALA A 84 10.03 25.57 3.35
C ALA A 84 9.83 25.65 1.84
N VAL A 85 10.29 26.70 1.21
CA VAL A 85 10.28 26.85 -0.25
C VAL A 85 11.42 26.04 -0.83
N ARG A 86 11.09 24.94 -1.51
CA ARG A 86 12.05 24.03 -2.17
C ARG A 86 11.49 23.60 -3.51
N SER A 87 12.36 23.45 -4.51
CA SER A 87 11.96 22.85 -5.79
C SER A 87 11.61 21.37 -5.65
N ALA A 88 10.80 20.83 -6.55
CA ALA A 88 10.48 19.41 -6.59
C ALA A 88 11.76 18.53 -6.61
N LYS A 89 12.77 18.93 -7.39
CA LYS A 89 14.09 18.27 -7.43
C LYS A 89 14.78 18.29 -6.06
N ALA A 90 14.71 19.41 -5.34
CA ALA A 90 15.35 19.53 -4.02
C ALA A 90 14.66 18.63 -2.99
N TRP A 91 13.33 18.49 -3.03
CA TRP A 91 12.60 17.53 -2.20
C TRP A 91 13.03 16.09 -2.47
N VAL A 92 13.07 15.68 -3.75
CA VAL A 92 13.44 14.30 -4.15
C VAL A 92 14.90 14.01 -3.78
N MET A 93 15.83 14.83 -4.25
CA MET A 93 17.26 14.56 -4.05
C MET A 93 17.67 14.73 -2.59
N GLY A 94 17.15 15.76 -1.92
CA GLY A 94 17.43 16.01 -0.51
C GLY A 94 16.87 14.92 0.40
N ALA A 95 15.65 14.43 0.15
CA ALA A 95 15.12 13.30 0.92
C ALA A 95 15.97 12.04 0.71
N ASN A 96 16.27 11.69 -0.54
CA ASN A 96 17.03 10.48 -0.87
C ASN A 96 18.47 10.49 -0.34
N SER A 97 19.09 11.66 -0.15
CA SER A 97 20.42 11.75 0.49
C SER A 97 20.41 11.41 2.00
N HIS A 98 19.24 11.44 2.62
CA HIS A 98 19.06 11.13 4.04
C HIS A 98 18.31 9.82 4.30
N LEU A 99 17.71 9.23 3.27
CA LEU A 99 16.98 7.98 3.36
C LEU A 99 17.93 6.76 3.29
N PRO A 100 17.60 5.66 3.98
CA PRO A 100 18.28 4.38 3.76
C PRO A 100 17.92 3.84 2.37
N HIS A 101 18.75 2.95 1.83
CA HIS A 101 18.62 2.40 0.47
C HIS A 101 17.35 1.57 0.21
N ASP A 102 16.60 1.23 1.25
CA ASP A 102 15.33 0.49 1.17
C ASP A 102 14.08 1.40 1.15
N VAL A 103 14.26 2.74 1.13
CA VAL A 103 13.20 3.73 0.98
C VAL A 103 13.64 4.82 0.01
N SER A 104 12.81 5.17 -0.96
CA SER A 104 13.09 6.23 -1.94
C SER A 104 11.89 7.13 -2.19
N VAL A 105 12.15 8.41 -2.39
CA VAL A 105 11.21 9.37 -2.95
C VAL A 105 11.42 9.42 -4.45
N THR A 106 10.38 9.12 -5.23
CA THR A 106 10.47 8.99 -6.69
C THR A 106 10.07 10.26 -7.43
N TRP A 107 9.17 11.04 -6.85
CA TRP A 107 8.73 12.35 -7.37
C TRP A 107 8.22 13.23 -6.24
N ALA A 108 8.15 14.53 -6.49
CA ALA A 108 7.56 15.54 -5.63
C ALA A 108 6.75 16.52 -6.48
N GLN A 109 5.62 16.98 -5.96
CA GLN A 109 4.75 17.97 -6.62
C GLN A 109 4.06 18.83 -5.58
N GLU A 110 4.02 20.14 -5.82
CA GLU A 110 3.16 21.04 -5.07
C GLU A 110 1.70 20.82 -5.48
N MET A 111 0.83 20.74 -4.50
CA MET A 111 -0.58 20.42 -4.67
C MET A 111 -1.46 21.55 -4.12
N PRO A 112 -2.66 21.74 -4.69
CA PRO A 112 -3.64 22.64 -4.11
C PRO A 112 -3.97 22.26 -2.66
N ALA A 113 -4.31 23.24 -1.83
CA ALA A 113 -4.58 23.06 -0.40
C ALA A 113 -5.69 22.01 -0.10
N HIS A 114 -6.66 21.83 -1.00
CA HIS A 114 -7.73 20.82 -0.86
C HIS A 114 -7.29 19.38 -1.18
N PHE A 115 -6.06 19.16 -1.68
CA PHE A 115 -5.54 17.80 -1.91
C PHE A 115 -5.33 17.09 -0.58
N HIS A 116 -5.70 15.81 -0.54
CA HIS A 116 -5.41 14.94 0.61
C HIS A 116 -5.14 13.52 0.12
N ALA A 117 -3.92 13.02 0.31
CA ALA A 117 -3.49 11.71 -0.21
C ALA A 117 -4.43 10.56 0.17
N ARG A 118 -4.96 10.56 1.41
CA ARG A 118 -5.86 9.50 1.89
C ARG A 118 -7.29 9.65 1.39
N PHE A 119 -7.86 10.86 1.51
CA PHE A 119 -9.30 11.06 1.30
C PHE A 119 -9.68 11.33 -0.15
N LYS A 120 -8.74 11.80 -0.98
CA LYS A 120 -8.93 11.97 -2.43
C LYS A 120 -8.46 10.76 -3.25
N ALA A 121 -7.94 9.70 -2.61
CA ALA A 121 -7.57 8.48 -3.31
C ALA A 121 -8.81 7.72 -3.76
N CYS A 122 -8.97 7.57 -5.08
CA CYS A 122 -10.11 6.88 -5.70
C CYS A 122 -10.00 5.36 -5.62
N ALA A 123 -8.79 4.83 -5.58
CA ALA A 123 -8.53 3.38 -5.49
C ALA A 123 -7.15 3.09 -4.91
N ARG A 124 -6.96 1.84 -4.50
CA ARG A 124 -5.66 1.26 -4.14
C ARG A 124 -5.46 0.02 -5.00
N ARG A 125 -4.22 -0.26 -5.38
CA ARG A 125 -3.84 -1.42 -6.18
C ARG A 125 -2.72 -2.17 -5.49
N TYR A 126 -2.86 -3.49 -5.41
CA TYR A 126 -1.84 -4.39 -4.88
C TYR A 126 -1.51 -5.46 -5.89
N ARG A 127 -0.26 -5.88 -5.90
CA ARG A 127 0.21 -7.09 -6.55
C ARG A 127 0.70 -8.05 -5.49
N TYR A 128 -0.03 -9.13 -5.27
CA TYR A 128 0.38 -10.21 -4.38
C TYR A 128 1.12 -11.24 -5.21
N VAL A 129 2.39 -11.44 -4.92
CA VAL A 129 3.28 -12.29 -5.72
C VAL A 129 3.51 -13.61 -4.99
N ILE A 130 3.21 -14.72 -5.67
CA ILE A 130 3.41 -16.07 -5.19
C ILE A 130 4.52 -16.71 -6.03
N TYR A 131 5.56 -17.21 -5.38
CA TYR A 131 6.55 -18.07 -6.02
C TYR A 131 6.08 -19.52 -5.87
N ASN A 132 5.67 -20.13 -6.99
CA ASN A 132 5.08 -21.46 -7.02
C ASN A 132 6.09 -22.48 -7.56
N ASP A 133 6.78 -23.12 -6.65
CA ASP A 133 7.79 -24.15 -6.93
C ASP A 133 8.01 -25.03 -5.69
N GLN A 134 8.46 -26.27 -5.87
CA GLN A 134 8.78 -27.17 -4.78
C GLN A 134 9.90 -26.60 -3.87
N ILE A 135 10.85 -25.87 -4.46
CA ILE A 135 11.99 -25.31 -3.73
C ILE A 135 11.75 -23.81 -3.53
N ARG A 136 11.92 -23.36 -2.29
CA ARG A 136 11.81 -21.97 -1.88
C ARG A 136 12.90 -21.10 -2.54
N PRO A 137 12.57 -19.87 -3.05
CA PRO A 137 13.56 -18.97 -3.63
C PRO A 137 14.40 -18.31 -2.51
N ALA A 138 15.71 -18.50 -2.53
CA ALA A 138 16.60 -17.91 -1.53
C ALA A 138 16.71 -16.37 -1.69
N HIS A 139 16.80 -15.87 -2.94
CA HIS A 139 17.02 -14.45 -3.23
C HIS A 139 15.76 -13.57 -3.21
N LEU A 140 14.56 -14.19 -3.18
CA LEU A 140 13.27 -13.50 -3.15
C LEU A 140 12.48 -13.75 -1.87
N GLY A 141 13.06 -14.44 -0.90
CA GLY A 141 12.35 -15.00 0.26
C GLY A 141 11.58 -13.99 1.12
N ASP A 142 11.96 -12.72 1.08
CA ASP A 142 11.31 -11.63 1.80
C ASP A 142 10.40 -10.74 0.91
N GLN A 143 10.28 -11.06 -0.38
CA GLN A 143 9.53 -10.27 -1.36
C GLN A 143 8.32 -10.99 -1.94
N VAL A 144 8.27 -12.33 -1.81
CA VAL A 144 7.22 -13.17 -2.38
C VAL A 144 6.69 -14.16 -1.36
N THR A 145 5.46 -14.60 -1.55
CA THR A 145 4.93 -15.75 -0.80
C THR A 145 5.33 -17.03 -1.52
N TRP A 146 6.08 -17.90 -0.84
CA TRP A 146 6.39 -19.22 -1.39
C TRP A 146 5.24 -20.20 -1.16
N ASN A 147 4.88 -20.95 -2.22
CA ASN A 147 3.93 -22.05 -2.17
C ASN A 147 4.51 -23.25 -2.95
N HIS A 148 4.70 -24.37 -2.26
CA HIS A 148 5.29 -25.60 -2.85
C HIS A 148 4.29 -26.44 -3.60
N ARG A 149 2.98 -26.29 -3.35
CA ARG A 149 1.93 -27.07 -4.01
C ARG A 149 1.70 -26.55 -5.43
N PRO A 150 1.49 -27.43 -6.42
CA PRO A 150 1.05 -27.00 -7.74
C PRO A 150 -0.25 -26.20 -7.64
N LEU A 151 -0.32 -25.07 -8.32
CA LEU A 151 -1.49 -24.20 -8.34
C LEU A 151 -2.07 -24.13 -9.77
N ASP A 152 -3.35 -24.42 -9.89
CA ASP A 152 -4.12 -24.27 -11.11
C ASP A 152 -4.59 -22.81 -11.27
N ILE A 153 -4.04 -22.12 -12.28
CA ILE A 153 -4.32 -20.71 -12.54
C ILE A 153 -5.74 -20.48 -13.04
N GLU A 154 -6.29 -21.41 -13.81
CA GLU A 154 -7.64 -21.28 -14.37
C GLU A 154 -8.68 -21.33 -13.26
N ARG A 155 -8.54 -22.28 -12.34
CA ARG A 155 -9.38 -22.35 -11.14
C ARG A 155 -9.26 -21.09 -10.25
N MET A 156 -8.04 -20.59 -10.07
CA MET A 156 -7.80 -19.35 -9.30
C MET A 156 -8.44 -18.14 -10.00
N ALA A 157 -8.34 -18.03 -11.32
CA ALA A 157 -8.91 -16.92 -12.09
C ALA A 157 -10.45 -16.96 -12.10
N GLU A 158 -11.04 -18.15 -12.25
CA GLU A 158 -12.49 -18.34 -12.15
C GLU A 158 -13.01 -17.94 -10.76
N ALA A 159 -12.36 -18.40 -9.69
CA ALA A 159 -12.71 -18.02 -8.33
C ALA A 159 -12.54 -16.50 -8.06
N ALA A 160 -11.48 -15.90 -8.62
CA ALA A 160 -11.24 -14.46 -8.51
C ALA A 160 -12.36 -13.62 -9.14
N ALA A 161 -12.99 -14.12 -10.21
CA ALA A 161 -14.08 -13.42 -10.88
C ALA A 161 -15.30 -13.22 -9.96
N TYR A 162 -15.58 -14.14 -9.03
CA TYR A 162 -16.69 -13.98 -8.06
C TYR A 162 -16.48 -12.83 -7.09
N LEU A 163 -15.24 -12.41 -6.86
CA LEU A 163 -14.89 -11.34 -5.91
C LEU A 163 -14.89 -9.95 -6.56
N VAL A 164 -15.00 -9.88 -7.90
CA VAL A 164 -15.08 -8.59 -8.61
C VAL A 164 -16.47 -7.99 -8.44
N GLY A 165 -16.53 -6.69 -8.18
CA GLY A 165 -17.77 -5.99 -7.93
C GLY A 165 -17.86 -5.44 -6.50
N THR A 166 -19.07 -5.11 -6.09
CA THR A 166 -19.36 -4.59 -4.73
C THR A 166 -19.96 -5.72 -3.89
N HIS A 167 -19.21 -6.12 -2.85
CA HIS A 167 -19.59 -7.22 -1.98
C HIS A 167 -19.33 -6.87 -0.51
N ASP A 168 -19.93 -7.64 0.38
CA ASP A 168 -19.57 -7.71 1.80
C ASP A 168 -18.34 -8.62 1.97
N PHE A 169 -17.20 -8.03 2.34
CA PHE A 169 -15.94 -8.75 2.56
C PHE A 169 -15.68 -9.09 4.04
N SER A 170 -16.73 -9.24 4.86
CA SER A 170 -16.58 -9.60 6.27
C SER A 170 -15.77 -10.88 6.47
N ALA A 171 -15.96 -11.90 5.62
CA ALA A 171 -15.21 -13.15 5.66
C ALA A 171 -13.69 -12.98 5.37
N PHE A 172 -13.32 -11.90 4.71
CA PHE A 172 -11.93 -11.57 4.37
C PHE A 172 -11.31 -10.54 5.32
N ARG A 173 -11.99 -10.20 6.41
CA ARG A 173 -11.59 -9.18 7.38
C ARG A 173 -10.84 -9.81 8.55
N ALA A 174 -9.69 -9.23 8.93
CA ALA A 174 -9.02 -9.59 10.19
C ALA A 174 -9.80 -9.06 11.40
N GLY A 175 -9.76 -9.80 12.51
CA GLY A 175 -10.55 -9.48 13.72
C GLY A 175 -10.30 -8.08 14.32
N GLN A 176 -9.09 -7.52 14.16
CA GLN A 176 -8.72 -6.19 14.67
C GLN A 176 -8.98 -5.05 13.65
N CYS A 177 -9.72 -5.30 12.57
CA CYS A 177 -9.99 -4.31 11.55
C CYS A 177 -10.93 -3.19 12.04
N GLN A 178 -10.47 -1.94 11.98
CA GLN A 178 -11.21 -0.74 12.42
C GLN A 178 -12.10 -0.12 11.33
N ALA A 179 -12.24 -0.77 10.16
CA ALA A 179 -13.07 -0.24 9.08
C ALA A 179 -14.55 -0.21 9.48
N LYS A 180 -15.21 0.93 9.28
CA LYS A 180 -16.64 1.12 9.64
C LYS A 180 -17.58 0.24 8.81
N SER A 181 -17.27 -0.02 7.53
CA SER A 181 -18.09 -0.85 6.65
C SER A 181 -17.24 -1.96 6.00
N PRO A 182 -17.73 -3.22 6.00
CA PRO A 182 -17.08 -4.32 5.30
C PRO A 182 -17.34 -4.30 3.79
N ILE A 183 -18.32 -3.52 3.33
CA ILE A 183 -18.65 -3.42 1.90
C ILE A 183 -17.53 -2.69 1.17
N LYS A 184 -16.95 -3.34 0.15
CA LYS A 184 -15.91 -2.79 -0.72
C LYS A 184 -16.22 -3.11 -2.17
N GLN A 185 -15.69 -2.27 -3.07
CA GLN A 185 -15.79 -2.51 -4.50
C GLN A 185 -14.41 -2.92 -5.02
N ILE A 186 -14.29 -4.15 -5.51
CA ILE A 186 -13.13 -4.60 -6.28
C ILE A 186 -13.38 -4.27 -7.75
N HIS A 187 -12.55 -3.38 -8.30
CA HIS A 187 -12.64 -2.93 -9.69
C HIS A 187 -12.08 -3.97 -10.66
N HIS A 188 -10.99 -4.66 -10.27
CA HIS A 188 -10.47 -5.85 -10.94
C HIS A 188 -9.68 -6.72 -9.98
N LEU A 189 -9.68 -8.00 -10.27
CA LEU A 189 -8.80 -9.00 -9.67
C LEU A 189 -8.39 -9.96 -10.78
N ARG A 190 -7.12 -9.91 -11.18
CA ARG A 190 -6.56 -10.73 -12.23
C ARG A 190 -5.49 -11.66 -11.66
N VAL A 191 -5.51 -12.91 -12.10
CA VAL A 191 -4.50 -13.92 -11.78
C VAL A 191 -3.71 -14.20 -13.03
N THR A 192 -2.39 -14.08 -12.99
CA THR A 192 -1.49 -14.36 -14.11
C THR A 192 -0.28 -15.17 -13.66
N ARG A 193 0.26 -16.01 -14.55
CA ARG A 193 1.49 -16.77 -14.31
C ARG A 193 2.60 -16.29 -15.25
N HIS A 194 3.79 -16.07 -14.69
CA HIS A 194 5.02 -15.74 -15.39
C HIS A 194 6.12 -16.69 -14.90
N GLY A 195 6.30 -17.80 -15.59
CA GLY A 195 7.17 -18.88 -15.13
C GLY A 195 6.74 -19.43 -13.77
N LYS A 196 7.60 -19.32 -12.77
CA LYS A 196 7.33 -19.75 -11.39
C LYS A 196 6.56 -18.69 -10.57
N MET A 197 6.37 -17.48 -11.10
CA MET A 197 5.64 -16.41 -10.42
C MET A 197 4.16 -16.43 -10.79
N ILE A 198 3.30 -16.39 -9.79
CA ILE A 198 1.87 -16.11 -9.92
C ILE A 198 1.61 -14.75 -9.31
N VAL A 199 0.93 -13.87 -10.04
CA VAL A 199 0.62 -12.53 -9.62
C VAL A 199 -0.89 -12.36 -9.51
N LEU A 200 -1.35 -12.00 -8.32
CA LEU A 200 -2.71 -11.52 -8.10
C LEU A 200 -2.67 -9.99 -8.18
N ASP A 201 -3.19 -9.42 -9.25
CA ASP A 201 -3.29 -7.97 -9.44
C ASP A 201 -4.70 -7.52 -9.06
N ILE A 202 -4.82 -6.83 -7.93
CA ILE A 202 -6.10 -6.42 -7.36
C ILE A 202 -6.16 -4.90 -7.19
N ARG A 203 -7.25 -4.30 -7.67
CA ARG A 203 -7.57 -2.87 -7.47
C ARG A 203 -8.97 -2.74 -6.88
N ALA A 204 -9.10 -1.97 -5.80
CA ALA A 204 -10.37 -1.73 -5.13
C ALA A 204 -10.49 -0.30 -4.61
N SER A 205 -11.71 0.13 -4.30
CA SER A 205 -12.00 1.42 -3.65
C SER A 205 -11.26 1.57 -2.32
N ALA A 206 -11.22 0.48 -1.53
CA ALA A 206 -10.45 0.35 -0.29
C ALA A 206 -10.29 -1.13 0.04
N PHE A 207 -9.45 -1.44 1.02
CA PHE A 207 -9.26 -2.79 1.55
C PHE A 207 -9.48 -2.82 3.06
N LEU A 208 -10.01 -3.93 3.56
CA LEU A 208 -10.04 -4.25 4.98
C LEU A 208 -8.66 -4.73 5.43
N HIS A 209 -8.42 -4.71 6.73
CA HIS A 209 -7.18 -5.25 7.29
C HIS A 209 -7.00 -6.72 6.90
N HIS A 210 -5.85 -7.06 6.34
CA HIS A 210 -5.46 -8.35 5.77
C HIS A 210 -6.30 -8.86 4.58
N MET A 211 -7.24 -8.09 4.04
CA MET A 211 -8.14 -8.54 2.98
C MET A 211 -7.43 -9.17 1.78
N VAL A 212 -6.37 -8.54 1.27
CA VAL A 212 -5.62 -9.09 0.12
C VAL A 212 -4.93 -10.41 0.47
N ARG A 213 -4.40 -10.56 1.68
CA ARG A 213 -3.79 -11.82 2.16
C ARG A 213 -4.82 -12.94 2.26
N ASN A 214 -5.99 -12.64 2.79
CA ASN A 214 -7.08 -13.62 2.93
C ASN A 214 -7.61 -14.05 1.57
N ILE A 215 -7.79 -13.11 0.63
CA ILE A 215 -8.15 -13.43 -0.77
C ILE A 215 -7.08 -14.33 -1.40
N ALA A 216 -5.79 -14.00 -1.24
CA ALA A 216 -4.71 -14.82 -1.77
C ALA A 216 -4.73 -16.23 -1.16
N GLY A 217 -4.98 -16.38 0.14
CA GLY A 217 -5.12 -17.66 0.82
C GLY A 217 -6.25 -18.52 0.24
N VAL A 218 -7.44 -17.93 0.06
CA VAL A 218 -8.60 -18.60 -0.55
C VAL A 218 -8.28 -19.05 -1.97
N LEU A 219 -7.71 -18.17 -2.80
CA LEU A 219 -7.39 -18.51 -4.19
C LEU A 219 -6.30 -19.59 -4.28
N MET A 220 -5.28 -19.58 -3.41
CA MET A 220 -4.26 -20.64 -3.35
C MET A 220 -4.88 -21.99 -2.96
N THR A 221 -5.79 -22.02 -1.98
CA THR A 221 -6.50 -23.25 -1.55
C THR A 221 -7.34 -23.83 -2.68
N ILE A 222 -8.04 -22.98 -3.46
CA ILE A 222 -8.81 -23.40 -4.64
C ILE A 222 -7.88 -23.88 -5.76
N GLY A 223 -6.78 -23.15 -6.01
CA GLY A 223 -5.79 -23.52 -7.02
C GLY A 223 -5.09 -24.84 -6.73
N ALA A 224 -4.86 -25.17 -5.45
CA ALA A 224 -4.34 -26.46 -5.03
C ALA A 224 -5.35 -27.60 -5.12
N GLY A 225 -6.62 -27.33 -5.48
CA GLY A 225 -7.66 -28.34 -5.61
C GLY A 225 -8.32 -28.76 -4.27
N GLU A 226 -7.98 -28.11 -3.16
CA GLU A 226 -8.47 -28.45 -1.83
C GLU A 226 -9.92 -27.97 -1.57
N ARG A 227 -10.36 -26.98 -2.33
CA ARG A 227 -11.73 -26.46 -2.29
C ARG A 227 -12.27 -26.25 -3.71
N PRO A 228 -13.60 -26.34 -3.90
CA PRO A 228 -14.23 -26.03 -5.18
C PRO A 228 -14.12 -24.54 -5.48
N VAL A 229 -14.19 -24.18 -6.76
CA VAL A 229 -14.13 -22.78 -7.24
C VAL A 229 -15.22 -21.92 -6.57
N ALA A 230 -16.41 -22.48 -6.41
CA ALA A 230 -17.56 -21.81 -5.76
C ALA A 230 -17.34 -21.46 -4.27
N TRP A 231 -16.28 -21.96 -3.63
CA TRP A 231 -15.95 -21.59 -2.24
C TRP A 231 -15.55 -20.12 -2.08
N ALA A 232 -15.25 -19.43 -3.16
CA ALA A 232 -14.97 -18.00 -3.17
C ALA A 232 -16.22 -17.11 -3.15
N LYS A 233 -17.43 -17.68 -3.35
CA LYS A 233 -18.70 -16.98 -3.24
C LYS A 233 -19.06 -16.78 -1.79
#